data_4c125dc3bcc89a84402fb7fff9c47295
#
_entry.id   4c125dc3bcc89a84402fb7fff9c47295
#
_cell.length_a   1.000
_cell.length_b   1.000
_cell.length_c   1.000
_cell.angle_alpha   90.00
_cell.angle_beta   90.00
_cell.angle_gamma   90.00
#
_symmetry.space_group_name_H-M   'P 1'
#
loop_
_entity.id
_entity.type
_entity.pdbx_description
1 polymer ?
#
loop_
_entity_poly.entity_id
_entity_poly.type
_entity_poly.pdbx_seq_one_letter_code
_entity_poly.pdbx_strand_id
1 'polypeptide(L)'
;MIFWRLHLGFLITALFVGLGAWLLLFKAAAQPHIKDDDSFFNHGSIGNEATQGIPYWIWRVLPEVFSDYLPQGPDSTAHDWTAFGVYWDKGSELPVGFSKKSLGKIPRVSPNCAICHQGSYRLSENSEPQLVNSGAGTQIDIQAFTRFLIRAAEDEDRFNADVILAAVEKHTELPAWEKAIYRYALIPGTKSALLKQAEAFKWMDSKPDWGIGRIDPFNPVKFGILEIEPDNTIGNSDMMPLWQLHLAEPEDGNRLSVHWDGLLTDVRETVIAGAIGDGMTYKSFALTEENLDRIDSYIKQISPPPSPFRHDIDEASPFFVSASDLGAGEQLYVQNCSSCHEPKGQRFRRVIPIEEIGTDKHRLDMWTFEAMNKYKNYQAEYDWGFEHFEKTNGYVAVDLTGLWLRGPYLHNGSVPNLRTLLMRPVDRPTIFYRGSDIVDTENGGFLSGASDDAKSRIWRVDTSIAGNSNSGHIWGTDLSPDEKEALLAYLKTK
;
A
#
# COMPACT_ATOMS: atom_id res chain seq x y z
N MET A 1 37.46 -53.07 -5.59
CA MET A 1 38.09 -51.77 -5.32
C MET A 1 37.72 -50.67 -6.36
N ILE A 2 37.62 -50.99 -7.64
CA ILE A 2 37.31 -50.00 -8.71
C ILE A 2 35.87 -49.44 -8.57
N PHE A 3 34.88 -50.25 -8.32
CA PHE A 3 33.48 -49.82 -8.17
C PHE A 3 33.28 -48.84 -6.99
N TRP A 4 33.94 -49.02 -5.85
CA TRP A 4 33.88 -48.12 -4.73
C TRP A 4 34.50 -46.75 -4.98
N ARG A 5 35.56 -46.70 -5.79
CA ARG A 5 36.21 -45.42 -6.18
C ARG A 5 35.36 -44.63 -7.16
N LEU A 6 34.63 -45.32 -8.06
CA LEU A 6 33.69 -44.66 -8.97
C LEU A 6 32.47 -44.05 -8.23
N HIS A 7 31.90 -44.78 -7.27
CA HIS A 7 30.80 -44.29 -6.45
C HIS A 7 31.21 -43.13 -5.56
N LEU A 8 32.40 -43.21 -4.96
CA LEU A 8 32.93 -42.11 -4.13
C LEU A 8 33.20 -40.85 -4.98
N GLY A 9 33.77 -41.03 -6.19
CA GLY A 9 33.98 -39.92 -7.12
C GLY A 9 32.68 -39.25 -7.52
N PHE A 10 31.64 -40.04 -7.83
CA PHE A 10 30.31 -39.50 -8.20
C PHE A 10 29.65 -38.76 -7.02
N LEU A 11 29.71 -39.28 -5.81
CA LEU A 11 29.19 -38.64 -4.60
C LEU A 11 29.92 -37.33 -4.29
N ILE A 12 31.23 -37.27 -4.43
CA ILE A 12 32.04 -36.08 -4.22
C ILE A 12 31.69 -35.03 -5.29
N THR A 13 31.59 -35.43 -6.56
CA THR A 13 31.18 -34.49 -7.65
C THR A 13 29.78 -33.99 -7.46
N ALA A 14 28.83 -34.85 -7.08
CA ALA A 14 27.44 -34.45 -6.79
C ALA A 14 27.37 -33.48 -5.58
N LEU A 15 28.22 -33.71 -4.55
CA LEU A 15 28.32 -32.84 -3.37
C LEU A 15 28.89 -31.46 -3.75
N PHE A 16 29.93 -31.40 -4.59
CA PHE A 16 30.52 -30.14 -5.07
C PHE A 16 29.57 -29.39 -6.01
N VAL A 17 28.86 -30.10 -6.88
CA VAL A 17 27.84 -29.51 -7.76
C VAL A 17 26.67 -29.00 -6.92
N GLY A 18 26.21 -29.78 -5.94
CA GLY A 18 25.15 -29.38 -5.00
C GLY A 18 25.55 -28.18 -4.13
N LEU A 19 26.77 -28.16 -3.59
CA LEU A 19 27.30 -27.04 -2.80
C LEU A 19 27.51 -25.80 -3.69
N GLY A 20 28.04 -25.99 -4.91
CA GLY A 20 28.20 -24.91 -5.88
C GLY A 20 26.86 -24.32 -6.30
N ALA A 21 25.86 -25.15 -6.59
CA ALA A 21 24.50 -24.73 -6.88
C ALA A 21 23.88 -24.03 -5.67
N TRP A 22 24.07 -24.54 -4.45
CA TRP A 22 23.61 -23.91 -3.23
C TRP A 22 24.25 -22.53 -2.99
N LEU A 23 25.57 -22.41 -3.13
CA LEU A 23 26.30 -21.14 -3.04
C LEU A 23 25.87 -20.12 -4.09
N LEU A 24 25.55 -20.58 -5.31
CA LEU A 24 25.07 -19.73 -6.41
C LEU A 24 23.62 -19.27 -6.21
N LEU A 25 22.79 -20.14 -5.66
CA LEU A 25 21.34 -19.89 -5.57
C LEU A 25 20.91 -19.29 -4.22
N PHE A 26 21.66 -19.55 -3.15
CA PHE A 26 21.21 -19.24 -1.79
C PHE A 26 22.17 -18.37 -0.95
N LYS A 27 23.38 -18.05 -1.44
CA LYS A 27 24.22 -17.09 -0.75
C LYS A 27 23.55 -15.72 -0.86
N ALA A 28 23.17 -15.15 0.29
CA ALA A 28 22.58 -13.80 0.33
C ALA A 28 23.49 -12.83 -0.45
N ALA A 29 22.98 -12.24 -1.49
CA ALA A 29 23.66 -11.16 -2.17
C ALA A 29 23.33 -9.84 -1.49
N ALA A 30 24.30 -8.94 -1.47
CA ALA A 30 24.08 -7.60 -0.96
C ALA A 30 22.99 -6.90 -1.78
N GLN A 31 22.09 -6.22 -1.09
CA GLN A 31 21.19 -5.28 -1.73
C GLN A 31 22.02 -4.14 -2.35
N PRO A 32 21.62 -3.59 -3.51
CA PRO A 32 22.23 -2.38 -4.02
C PRO A 32 22.22 -1.27 -2.96
N HIS A 33 23.33 -0.58 -2.77
CA HIS A 33 23.39 0.50 -1.79
C HIS A 33 22.58 1.70 -2.27
N ILE A 34 21.43 1.92 -1.65
CA ILE A 34 20.56 3.07 -1.89
C ILE A 34 20.91 4.16 -0.87
N LYS A 35 21.38 5.31 -1.35
CA LYS A 35 21.99 6.35 -0.50
C LYS A 35 20.97 7.18 0.27
N ASP A 36 19.97 7.71 -0.41
CA ASP A 36 18.96 8.59 0.17
C ASP A 36 17.75 7.81 0.67
N ASP A 37 17.02 8.39 1.62
CA ASP A 37 15.93 7.70 2.31
C ASP A 37 14.66 7.67 1.48
N ASP A 38 14.39 8.64 0.63
CA ASP A 38 13.27 8.64 -0.31
C ASP A 38 13.40 7.46 -1.28
N SER A 39 14.56 7.35 -1.95
CA SER A 39 14.85 6.22 -2.84
C SER A 39 14.85 4.89 -2.09
N PHE A 40 15.28 4.90 -0.82
CA PHE A 40 15.26 3.68 -0.01
C PHE A 40 13.84 3.25 0.33
N PHE A 41 12.97 4.16 0.73
CA PHE A 41 11.56 3.87 0.96
C PHE A 41 10.89 3.33 -0.32
N ASN A 42 11.21 3.95 -1.47
CA ASN A 42 10.63 3.59 -2.76
C ASN A 42 11.13 2.23 -3.31
N HIS A 43 12.37 1.83 -3.03
CA HIS A 43 13.01 0.66 -3.66
C HIS A 43 13.78 -0.25 -2.70
N GLY A 44 13.78 0.03 -1.41
CA GLY A 44 14.47 -0.77 -0.40
C GLY A 44 13.78 -2.11 -0.14
N SER A 45 14.61 -3.12 0.19
CA SER A 45 14.11 -4.45 0.57
C SER A 45 13.52 -4.43 1.97
N ILE A 46 12.35 -5.05 2.11
CA ILE A 46 11.71 -5.36 3.40
C ILE A 46 11.86 -6.82 3.80
N GLY A 47 12.68 -7.60 3.07
CA GLY A 47 13.02 -8.98 3.42
C GLY A 47 12.07 -10.05 2.88
N ASN A 48 11.21 -9.73 1.93
CA ASN A 48 10.21 -10.63 1.36
C ASN A 48 10.60 -11.25 0.00
N GLU A 49 11.75 -10.90 -0.57
CA GLU A 49 12.15 -11.36 -1.91
C GLU A 49 12.34 -12.88 -2.00
N ALA A 50 12.64 -13.54 -0.87
CA ALA A 50 12.79 -15.00 -0.83
C ALA A 50 11.44 -15.73 -0.90
N THR A 51 10.39 -15.13 -0.38
CA THR A 51 9.04 -15.71 -0.22
C THR A 51 8.07 -15.24 -1.31
N GLN A 52 8.09 -13.95 -1.64
CA GLN A 52 7.16 -13.31 -2.58
C GLN A 52 7.85 -12.85 -3.88
N GLY A 53 9.19 -12.78 -3.89
CA GLY A 53 9.92 -12.22 -5.01
C GLY A 53 9.84 -13.07 -6.28
N ILE A 54 9.47 -12.44 -7.38
CA ILE A 54 9.48 -13.03 -8.74
C ILE A 54 10.86 -12.80 -9.34
N PRO A 55 11.50 -13.82 -9.99
CA PRO A 55 12.76 -13.61 -10.70
C PRO A 55 12.64 -12.45 -11.70
N TYR A 56 13.62 -11.54 -11.69
CA TYR A 56 13.55 -10.25 -12.38
C TYR A 56 13.12 -10.35 -13.84
N TRP A 57 13.70 -11.27 -14.61
CA TRP A 57 13.36 -11.39 -16.04
C TRP A 57 11.95 -11.94 -16.27
N ILE A 58 11.44 -12.81 -15.39
CA ILE A 58 10.04 -13.23 -15.44
C ILE A 58 9.16 -12.01 -15.14
N TRP A 59 9.41 -11.33 -14.00
CA TRP A 59 8.68 -10.14 -13.61
C TRP A 59 8.66 -9.09 -14.72
N ARG A 60 9.82 -8.84 -15.36
CA ARG A 60 9.96 -7.80 -16.39
C ARG A 60 9.07 -8.03 -17.61
N VAL A 61 8.88 -9.29 -18.02
CA VAL A 61 8.14 -9.62 -19.25
C VAL A 61 6.68 -10.01 -19.03
N LEU A 62 6.23 -10.24 -17.78
CA LEU A 62 4.84 -10.64 -17.52
C LEU A 62 3.81 -9.68 -18.13
N PRO A 63 3.90 -8.34 -17.95
CA PRO A 63 2.93 -7.43 -18.56
C PRO A 63 2.93 -7.43 -20.09
N GLU A 64 4.08 -7.70 -20.70
CA GLU A 64 4.20 -7.82 -22.16
C GLU A 64 3.53 -9.10 -22.67
N VAL A 65 3.81 -10.25 -22.03
CA VAL A 65 3.27 -11.55 -22.41
C VAL A 65 1.76 -11.64 -22.20
N PHE A 66 1.25 -10.99 -21.16
CA PHE A 66 -0.15 -11.02 -20.74
C PHE A 66 -0.81 -9.65 -20.85
N SER A 67 -0.46 -8.88 -21.86
CA SER A 67 -0.94 -7.50 -22.03
C SER A 67 -2.47 -7.37 -22.14
N ASP A 68 -3.15 -8.40 -22.63
CA ASP A 68 -4.60 -8.51 -22.69
C ASP A 68 -5.27 -8.77 -21.31
N TYR A 69 -4.47 -9.10 -20.29
CA TYR A 69 -4.94 -9.26 -18.90
C TYR A 69 -4.74 -8.00 -18.05
N LEU A 70 -3.99 -7.02 -18.57
CA LEU A 70 -3.81 -5.75 -17.88
C LEU A 70 -5.14 -4.99 -17.76
N PRO A 71 -5.35 -4.26 -16.67
CA PRO A 71 -6.50 -3.38 -16.55
C PRO A 71 -6.57 -2.42 -17.73
N GLN A 72 -7.73 -2.34 -18.37
CA GLN A 72 -7.95 -1.38 -19.42
C GLN A 72 -8.05 0.01 -18.81
N GLY A 73 -7.15 0.90 -19.17
CA GLY A 73 -7.16 2.31 -18.81
C GLY A 73 -7.39 3.19 -20.03
N PRO A 74 -7.59 4.48 -19.83
CA PRO A 74 -7.72 5.44 -20.95
C PRO A 74 -6.49 5.41 -21.87
N ASP A 75 -5.31 5.18 -21.34
CA ASP A 75 -4.07 4.94 -22.12
C ASP A 75 -3.81 3.44 -22.23
N SER A 76 -4.56 2.79 -23.13
CA SER A 76 -4.43 1.35 -23.42
C SER A 76 -3.09 0.94 -24.03
N THR A 77 -2.14 1.88 -24.14
CA THR A 77 -0.80 1.65 -24.68
C THR A 77 0.20 1.20 -23.61
N ALA A 78 -0.14 1.30 -22.32
CA ALA A 78 0.72 0.84 -21.24
C ALA A 78 0.72 -0.70 -21.17
N HIS A 79 1.78 -1.31 -21.66
CA HIS A 79 2.02 -2.76 -21.57
C HIS A 79 3.04 -3.07 -20.47
N ASP A 80 2.95 -2.36 -19.35
CA ASP A 80 3.83 -2.52 -18.20
C ASP A 80 3.08 -2.37 -16.86
N TRP A 81 3.81 -2.35 -15.78
CA TRP A 81 3.25 -2.30 -14.42
C TRP A 81 2.49 -1.00 -14.10
N THR A 82 2.69 0.08 -14.86
CA THR A 82 1.93 1.33 -14.68
C THR A 82 0.44 1.15 -14.92
N ALA A 83 0.04 0.10 -15.65
CA ALA A 83 -1.36 -0.28 -15.82
C ALA A 83 -2.10 -0.52 -14.50
N PHE A 84 -1.39 -0.78 -13.40
CA PHE A 84 -1.99 -0.94 -12.06
C PHE A 84 -1.97 0.34 -11.21
N GLY A 85 -1.50 1.46 -11.78
CA GLY A 85 -1.45 2.74 -11.06
C GLY A 85 -0.18 2.96 -10.24
N VAL A 86 0.86 2.15 -10.42
CA VAL A 86 2.18 2.41 -9.84
C VAL A 86 2.89 3.53 -10.58
N TYR A 87 3.59 4.37 -9.85
CA TYR A 87 4.41 5.43 -10.42
C TYR A 87 5.75 4.89 -10.90
N TRP A 88 6.18 5.28 -12.10
CA TRP A 88 7.45 4.84 -12.66
C TRP A 88 8.25 6.02 -13.24
N ASP A 89 9.30 6.39 -12.54
CA ASP A 89 10.20 7.45 -13.00
C ASP A 89 10.92 7.06 -14.28
N LYS A 90 11.03 8.00 -15.21
CA LYS A 90 11.81 7.82 -16.45
C LYS A 90 13.28 7.54 -16.10
N GLY A 91 13.78 6.37 -16.52
CA GLY A 91 15.16 5.96 -16.28
C GLY A 91 15.38 5.10 -15.03
N SER A 92 14.39 4.93 -14.19
CA SER A 92 14.43 3.95 -13.10
C SER A 92 14.28 2.53 -13.66
N GLU A 93 14.99 1.59 -13.06
CA GLU A 93 14.91 0.17 -13.43
C GLU A 93 13.58 -0.45 -13.01
N LEU A 94 13.01 0.01 -11.89
CA LEU A 94 11.77 -0.47 -11.30
C LEU A 94 10.81 0.70 -11.06
N PRO A 95 9.50 0.46 -11.07
CA PRO A 95 8.53 1.41 -10.55
C PRO A 95 8.66 1.54 -9.02
N VAL A 96 8.15 2.65 -8.49
CA VAL A 96 8.07 2.87 -7.05
C VAL A 96 7.20 1.79 -6.41
N GLY A 97 7.60 1.32 -5.23
CA GLY A 97 6.92 0.24 -4.52
C GLY A 97 7.46 -1.15 -4.83
N PHE A 98 8.57 -1.24 -5.58
CA PHE A 98 9.24 -2.51 -5.83
C PHE A 98 10.71 -2.47 -5.43
N SER A 99 11.14 -3.50 -4.71
CA SER A 99 12.53 -3.75 -4.38
C SER A 99 13.14 -4.82 -5.29
N LYS A 100 14.46 -4.77 -5.48
CA LYS A 100 15.21 -5.81 -6.17
C LYS A 100 16.38 -6.29 -5.32
N LYS A 101 16.37 -7.58 -4.99
CA LYS A 101 17.44 -8.23 -4.23
C LYS A 101 17.81 -9.54 -4.87
N SER A 102 19.11 -9.80 -4.99
CA SER A 102 19.58 -11.06 -5.55
C SER A 102 19.60 -12.16 -4.49
N LEU A 103 19.03 -13.30 -4.82
CA LEU A 103 19.26 -14.55 -4.09
C LEU A 103 20.30 -15.36 -4.86
N GLY A 104 21.52 -15.43 -4.32
CA GLY A 104 22.67 -15.86 -5.10
C GLY A 104 22.91 -14.88 -6.26
N LYS A 105 22.93 -15.40 -7.48
CA LYS A 105 23.08 -14.59 -8.72
C LYS A 105 21.77 -14.25 -9.41
N ILE A 106 20.64 -14.69 -8.86
CA ILE A 106 19.33 -14.48 -9.45
C ILE A 106 18.63 -13.29 -8.76
N PRO A 107 18.50 -12.15 -9.45
CA PRO A 107 17.75 -11.01 -8.91
C PRO A 107 16.25 -11.35 -8.88
N ARG A 108 15.60 -10.96 -7.78
CA ARG A 108 14.16 -11.08 -7.59
C ARG A 108 13.56 -9.71 -7.28
N VAL A 109 12.37 -9.49 -7.77
CA VAL A 109 11.58 -8.27 -7.53
C VAL A 109 10.41 -8.61 -6.65
N SER A 110 10.19 -7.80 -5.62
CA SER A 110 9.11 -7.94 -4.66
C SER A 110 8.48 -6.59 -4.37
N PRO A 111 7.17 -6.52 -4.04
CA PRO A 111 6.58 -5.31 -3.50
C PRO A 111 7.26 -4.89 -2.19
N ASN A 112 7.21 -3.60 -1.87
CA ASN A 112 7.59 -3.05 -0.58
C ASN A 112 6.54 -2.06 -0.07
N CYS A 113 6.77 -1.40 1.07
CA CYS A 113 5.80 -0.49 1.69
C CYS A 113 5.28 0.60 0.75
N ALA A 114 6.12 1.11 -0.14
CA ALA A 114 5.75 2.19 -1.05
C ALA A 114 4.72 1.77 -2.11
N ILE A 115 4.46 0.49 -2.36
CA ILE A 115 3.42 0.08 -3.31
C ILE A 115 2.02 0.55 -2.86
N CYS A 116 1.76 0.54 -1.54
CA CYS A 116 0.51 0.99 -0.93
C CYS A 116 0.60 2.40 -0.33
N HIS A 117 1.82 2.84 0.00
CA HIS A 117 2.07 4.10 0.70
C HIS A 117 2.85 5.08 -0.16
N GLN A 118 2.40 5.27 -1.37
CA GLN A 118 2.82 6.32 -2.28
C GLN A 118 1.63 6.76 -3.14
N GLY A 119 1.62 7.99 -3.56
CA GLY A 119 0.61 8.52 -4.47
C GLY A 119 1.24 9.54 -5.41
N SER A 120 0.44 10.05 -6.30
CA SER A 120 0.79 11.22 -7.11
C SER A 120 -0.33 12.24 -7.09
N TYR A 121 -0.02 13.47 -7.46
CA TYR A 121 -1.01 14.51 -7.67
C TYR A 121 -0.66 15.37 -8.88
N ARG A 122 -1.69 15.94 -9.48
CA ARG A 122 -1.60 16.98 -10.53
C ARG A 122 -2.41 18.19 -10.10
N LEU A 123 -1.85 19.39 -10.29
CA LEU A 123 -2.56 20.65 -10.01
C LEU A 123 -3.58 21.00 -11.09
N SER A 124 -3.49 20.38 -12.28
CA SER A 124 -4.44 20.49 -13.39
C SER A 124 -4.31 19.27 -14.31
N GLU A 125 -5.26 19.07 -15.21
CA GLU A 125 -5.25 18.00 -16.23
C GLU A 125 -3.97 18.00 -17.09
N ASN A 126 -3.42 19.18 -17.35
CA ASN A 126 -2.24 19.35 -18.20
C ASN A 126 -0.91 19.29 -17.43
N SER A 127 -0.94 19.18 -16.12
CA SER A 127 0.28 19.09 -15.30
C SER A 127 0.86 17.67 -15.37
N GLU A 128 2.19 17.57 -15.23
CA GLU A 128 2.82 16.27 -15.01
C GLU A 128 2.53 15.78 -13.58
N PRO A 129 2.33 14.47 -13.37
CA PRO A 129 2.16 13.89 -12.04
C PRO A 129 3.37 14.16 -11.15
N GLN A 130 3.13 14.58 -9.93
CA GLN A 130 4.16 14.73 -8.90
C GLN A 130 4.04 13.61 -7.87
N LEU A 131 5.12 12.87 -7.65
CA LEU A 131 5.17 11.79 -6.68
C LEU A 131 5.04 12.35 -5.25
N VAL A 132 4.29 11.65 -4.43
CA VAL A 132 4.12 11.92 -3.00
C VAL A 132 4.67 10.74 -2.21
N ASN A 133 5.92 10.87 -1.77
CA ASN A 133 6.56 9.83 -0.96
C ASN A 133 5.83 9.60 0.35
N SER A 134 5.66 8.34 0.74
CA SER A 134 4.89 7.92 1.92
C SER A 134 3.45 8.47 1.93
N GLY A 135 2.93 8.86 0.78
CA GLY A 135 1.57 9.39 0.61
C GLY A 135 0.49 8.29 0.68
N ALA A 136 -0.75 8.71 0.59
CA ALA A 136 -1.85 7.77 0.41
C ALA A 136 -1.77 7.10 -0.97
N GLY A 137 -1.95 5.79 -1.02
CA GLY A 137 -1.91 5.01 -2.26
C GLY A 137 -3.20 5.16 -3.08
N THR A 138 -3.49 6.36 -3.56
CA THR A 138 -4.80 6.70 -4.15
C THR A 138 -5.02 6.16 -5.57
N GLN A 139 -3.96 5.80 -6.30
CA GLN A 139 -4.02 5.36 -7.69
C GLN A 139 -3.79 3.86 -7.88
N ILE A 140 -3.18 3.16 -6.93
CA ILE A 140 -2.85 1.74 -7.05
C ILE A 140 -4.10 0.85 -7.01
N ASP A 141 -4.18 -0.14 -7.87
CA ASP A 141 -5.14 -1.24 -7.84
C ASP A 141 -4.43 -2.55 -7.49
N ILE A 142 -4.20 -2.75 -6.20
CA ILE A 142 -3.47 -3.93 -5.70
C ILE A 142 -4.27 -5.22 -5.88
N GLN A 143 -5.61 -5.15 -5.91
CA GLN A 143 -6.45 -6.32 -6.19
C GLN A 143 -6.33 -6.75 -7.64
N ALA A 144 -6.39 -5.81 -8.58
CA ALA A 144 -6.17 -6.10 -10.00
C ALA A 144 -4.75 -6.61 -10.26
N PHE A 145 -3.73 -6.06 -9.58
CA PHE A 145 -2.35 -6.57 -9.63
C PHE A 145 -2.27 -8.04 -9.19
N THR A 146 -2.88 -8.39 -8.06
CA THR A 146 -2.90 -9.76 -7.55
C THR A 146 -3.64 -10.69 -8.50
N ARG A 147 -4.81 -10.30 -8.99
CA ARG A 147 -5.60 -11.07 -9.97
C ARG A 147 -4.87 -11.26 -11.29
N PHE A 148 -4.12 -10.26 -11.74
CA PHE A 148 -3.28 -10.37 -12.94
C PHE A 148 -2.23 -11.47 -12.79
N LEU A 149 -1.50 -11.51 -11.69
CA LEU A 149 -0.49 -12.53 -11.44
C LEU A 149 -1.10 -13.94 -11.38
N ILE A 150 -2.24 -14.08 -10.73
CA ILE A 150 -2.99 -15.33 -10.64
C ILE A 150 -3.43 -15.78 -12.04
N ARG A 151 -4.12 -14.91 -12.77
CA ARG A 151 -4.62 -15.20 -14.12
C ARG A 151 -3.50 -15.54 -15.10
N ALA A 152 -2.37 -14.84 -15.01
CA ALA A 152 -1.20 -15.16 -15.81
C ALA A 152 -0.67 -16.58 -15.50
N ALA A 153 -0.61 -16.97 -14.23
CA ALA A 153 -0.13 -18.31 -13.85
C ALA A 153 -1.10 -19.44 -14.25
N GLU A 154 -2.40 -19.17 -14.31
CA GLU A 154 -3.42 -20.13 -14.77
C GLU A 154 -3.39 -20.36 -16.28
N ASP A 155 -2.80 -19.46 -17.04
CA ASP A 155 -2.67 -19.60 -18.50
C ASP A 155 -1.53 -20.57 -18.86
N GLU A 156 -1.88 -21.82 -19.11
CA GLU A 156 -0.92 -22.88 -19.43
C GLU A 156 -0.24 -22.68 -20.79
N ASP A 157 -0.93 -22.06 -21.72
CA ASP A 157 -0.44 -21.87 -23.09
C ASP A 157 0.64 -20.80 -23.17
N ARG A 158 0.61 -19.79 -22.30
CA ARG A 158 1.55 -18.67 -22.30
C ARG A 158 2.54 -18.69 -21.14
N PHE A 159 2.13 -19.13 -19.94
CA PHE A 159 3.06 -19.21 -18.80
C PHE A 159 3.89 -20.50 -18.87
N ASN A 160 4.77 -20.57 -19.84
CA ASN A 160 5.70 -21.68 -20.02
C ASN A 160 7.10 -21.18 -20.41
N ALA A 161 8.09 -22.09 -20.38
CA ALA A 161 9.48 -21.71 -20.57
C ALA A 161 9.78 -21.17 -21.97
N ASP A 162 9.10 -21.66 -22.99
CA ASP A 162 9.38 -21.25 -24.38
C ASP A 162 8.88 -19.82 -24.62
N VAL A 163 7.66 -19.49 -24.19
CA VAL A 163 7.07 -18.16 -24.37
C VAL A 163 7.80 -17.13 -23.50
N ILE A 164 8.01 -17.43 -22.21
CA ILE A 164 8.67 -16.49 -21.30
C ILE A 164 10.12 -16.22 -21.72
N LEU A 165 10.89 -17.25 -22.06
CA LEU A 165 12.28 -17.04 -22.51
C LEU A 165 12.36 -16.30 -23.86
N ALA A 166 11.43 -16.55 -24.77
CA ALA A 166 11.37 -15.79 -26.02
C ALA A 166 11.07 -14.30 -25.80
N ALA A 167 10.23 -13.99 -24.80
CA ALA A 167 9.99 -12.60 -24.38
C ALA A 167 11.24 -11.98 -23.73
N VAL A 168 11.93 -12.71 -22.85
CA VAL A 168 13.17 -12.25 -22.19
C VAL A 168 14.27 -11.96 -23.21
N GLU A 169 14.41 -12.80 -24.24
CA GLU A 169 15.43 -12.64 -25.29
C GLU A 169 15.29 -11.35 -26.11
N LYS A 170 14.14 -10.69 -26.09
CA LYS A 170 13.95 -9.36 -26.68
C LYS A 170 14.64 -8.24 -25.87
N HIS A 171 14.90 -8.48 -24.59
CA HIS A 171 15.44 -7.50 -23.66
C HIS A 171 16.91 -7.76 -23.29
N THR A 172 17.33 -9.03 -23.27
CA THR A 172 18.69 -9.43 -22.88
C THR A 172 19.06 -10.81 -23.41
N GLU A 173 20.35 -11.01 -23.61
CA GLU A 173 20.91 -12.33 -23.92
C GLU A 173 21.36 -13.01 -22.62
N LEU A 174 20.62 -14.03 -22.18
CA LEU A 174 20.98 -14.79 -20.98
C LEU A 174 22.11 -15.79 -21.31
N PRO A 175 23.12 -15.93 -20.42
CA PRO A 175 24.10 -17.02 -20.52
C PRO A 175 23.39 -18.38 -20.50
N ALA A 176 23.97 -19.37 -21.20
CA ALA A 176 23.35 -20.70 -21.34
C ALA A 176 23.00 -21.38 -20.00
N TRP A 177 23.83 -21.21 -18.97
CA TRP A 177 23.57 -21.75 -17.63
C TRP A 177 22.36 -21.06 -16.98
N GLU A 178 22.22 -19.74 -17.13
CA GLU A 178 21.12 -18.96 -16.57
C GLU A 178 19.81 -19.28 -17.29
N LYS A 179 19.85 -19.35 -18.62
CA LYS A 179 18.73 -19.79 -19.45
C LYS A 179 18.23 -21.18 -19.06
N ALA A 180 19.14 -22.12 -18.73
CA ALA A 180 18.77 -23.45 -18.24
C ALA A 180 18.09 -23.36 -16.84
N ILE A 181 18.59 -22.54 -15.91
CA ILE A 181 17.97 -22.34 -14.61
C ILE A 181 16.56 -21.71 -14.75
N TYR A 182 16.40 -20.69 -15.62
CA TYR A 182 15.09 -20.13 -15.91
C TYR A 182 14.14 -21.19 -16.45
N ARG A 183 14.56 -21.98 -17.46
CA ARG A 183 13.73 -22.99 -18.13
C ARG A 183 13.24 -24.08 -17.18
N TYR A 184 14.14 -24.64 -16.39
CA TYR A 184 13.86 -25.88 -15.65
C TYR A 184 13.53 -25.67 -14.16
N ALA A 185 13.81 -24.49 -13.62
CA ALA A 185 13.58 -24.20 -12.20
C ALA A 185 12.75 -22.94 -11.96
N LEU A 186 13.16 -21.76 -12.47
CA LEU A 186 12.56 -20.50 -12.07
C LEU A 186 11.16 -20.29 -12.67
N ILE A 187 10.96 -20.56 -13.96
CA ILE A 187 9.65 -20.39 -14.59
C ILE A 187 8.64 -21.38 -14.05
N PRO A 188 8.91 -22.71 -14.00
CA PRO A 188 7.98 -23.65 -13.35
C PRO A 188 7.75 -23.37 -11.87
N GLY A 189 8.80 -23.00 -11.14
CA GLY A 189 8.71 -22.65 -9.72
C GLY A 189 7.87 -21.40 -9.47
N THR A 190 8.04 -20.35 -10.28
CA THR A 190 7.22 -19.13 -10.17
C THR A 190 5.76 -19.42 -10.49
N LYS A 191 5.47 -20.17 -11.56
CA LYS A 191 4.09 -20.59 -11.87
C LYS A 191 3.47 -21.34 -10.71
N SER A 192 4.17 -22.33 -10.16
CA SER A 192 3.67 -23.10 -9.02
C SER A 192 3.42 -22.24 -7.77
N ALA A 193 4.28 -21.25 -7.49
CA ALA A 193 4.11 -20.34 -6.36
C ALA A 193 2.87 -19.44 -6.54
N LEU A 194 2.68 -18.89 -7.74
CA LEU A 194 1.51 -18.06 -8.07
C LEU A 194 0.19 -18.87 -8.03
N LEU A 195 0.20 -20.14 -8.47
CA LEU A 195 -0.97 -21.02 -8.36
C LEU A 195 -1.31 -21.35 -6.89
N LYS A 196 -0.31 -21.48 -6.01
CA LYS A 196 -0.57 -21.60 -4.57
C LYS A 196 -1.16 -20.31 -4.01
N GLN A 197 -0.68 -19.17 -4.46
CA GLN A 197 -1.24 -17.87 -4.10
C GLN A 197 -2.69 -17.74 -4.58
N ALA A 198 -3.02 -18.23 -5.78
CA ALA A 198 -4.39 -18.28 -6.30
C ALA A 198 -5.35 -19.00 -5.33
N GLU A 199 -4.96 -20.16 -4.84
CA GLU A 199 -5.77 -20.90 -3.85
C GLU A 199 -5.88 -20.14 -2.52
N ALA A 200 -4.77 -19.55 -2.03
CA ALA A 200 -4.74 -18.78 -0.79
C ALA A 200 -5.60 -17.51 -0.84
N PHE A 201 -5.81 -16.92 -2.03
CA PHE A 201 -6.60 -15.71 -2.25
C PHE A 201 -8.00 -15.95 -2.82
N LYS A 202 -8.43 -17.19 -3.02
CA LYS A 202 -9.74 -17.56 -3.57
C LYS A 202 -10.91 -16.94 -2.79
N TRP A 203 -10.74 -16.68 -1.51
CA TRP A 203 -11.73 -16.01 -0.67
C TRP A 203 -12.11 -14.61 -1.17
N MET A 204 -11.24 -13.91 -1.93
CA MET A 204 -11.51 -12.58 -2.49
C MET A 204 -12.73 -12.57 -3.42
N ASP A 205 -12.99 -13.68 -4.13
CA ASP A 205 -14.07 -13.75 -5.12
C ASP A 205 -15.48 -13.74 -4.51
N SER A 206 -15.56 -14.01 -3.21
CA SER A 206 -16.82 -14.00 -2.44
C SER A 206 -17.09 -12.67 -1.73
N LYS A 207 -16.18 -11.69 -1.83
CA LYS A 207 -16.23 -10.42 -1.11
C LYS A 207 -16.36 -9.23 -2.05
N PRO A 208 -16.85 -8.08 -1.55
CA PRO A 208 -16.84 -6.85 -2.33
C PRO A 208 -15.42 -6.51 -2.83
N ASP A 209 -15.32 -6.07 -4.08
CA ASP A 209 -14.06 -5.61 -4.62
C ASP A 209 -13.48 -4.43 -3.83
N TRP A 210 -12.16 -4.40 -3.71
CA TRP A 210 -11.48 -3.31 -3.03
C TRP A 210 -11.53 -2.03 -3.87
N GLY A 211 -11.16 -2.16 -5.14
CA GLY A 211 -11.04 -1.05 -6.09
C GLY A 211 -9.76 -0.25 -5.88
N ILE A 212 -9.57 0.74 -6.74
CA ILE A 212 -8.38 1.60 -6.77
C ILE A 212 -8.19 2.30 -5.42
N GLY A 213 -6.97 2.32 -4.90
CA GLY A 213 -6.57 3.01 -3.66
C GLY A 213 -7.05 2.34 -2.37
N ARG A 214 -7.56 1.12 -2.43
CA ARG A 214 -8.00 0.36 -1.25
C ARG A 214 -7.42 -1.05 -1.22
N ILE A 215 -7.42 -1.61 -0.02
CA ILE A 215 -6.97 -2.98 0.26
C ILE A 215 -7.77 -3.56 1.43
N ASP A 216 -7.88 -4.87 1.49
CA ASP A 216 -8.18 -5.60 2.72
C ASP A 216 -6.84 -6.07 3.32
N PRO A 217 -6.29 -5.38 4.32
CA PRO A 217 -4.92 -5.62 4.76
C PRO A 217 -4.78 -6.82 5.70
N PHE A 218 -5.87 -7.33 6.27
CA PHE A 218 -5.78 -8.32 7.34
C PHE A 218 -6.43 -9.68 7.05
N ASN A 219 -7.38 -9.78 6.13
CA ASN A 219 -7.88 -11.09 5.73
C ASN A 219 -6.78 -11.98 5.10
N PRO A 220 -5.83 -11.45 4.30
CA PRO A 220 -4.66 -12.23 3.89
C PRO A 220 -3.82 -12.73 5.06
N VAL A 221 -3.65 -11.90 6.11
CA VAL A 221 -2.93 -12.27 7.33
C VAL A 221 -3.71 -13.35 8.10
N LYS A 222 -5.03 -13.14 8.32
CA LYS A 222 -5.88 -14.11 9.03
C LYS A 222 -5.85 -15.49 8.37
N PHE A 223 -6.08 -15.55 7.08
CA PHE A 223 -6.27 -16.80 6.37
C PHE A 223 -4.95 -17.44 5.92
N GLY A 224 -3.99 -16.61 5.47
CA GLY A 224 -2.71 -17.10 4.94
C GLY A 224 -1.60 -17.29 5.97
N ILE A 225 -1.51 -16.41 6.98
CA ILE A 225 -0.42 -16.43 7.97
C ILE A 225 -0.88 -17.10 9.27
N LEU A 226 -2.06 -16.73 9.78
CA LEU A 226 -2.59 -17.26 11.03
C LEU A 226 -3.37 -18.57 10.85
N GLU A 227 -3.56 -19.02 9.62
CA GLU A 227 -4.28 -20.24 9.27
C GLU A 227 -5.67 -20.30 9.95
N ILE A 228 -6.36 -19.17 9.99
CA ILE A 228 -7.76 -19.09 10.40
C ILE A 228 -8.61 -19.41 9.17
N GLU A 229 -9.64 -20.26 9.36
CA GLU A 229 -10.56 -20.60 8.27
C GLU A 229 -11.20 -19.33 7.66
N PRO A 230 -11.29 -19.23 6.33
CA PRO A 230 -11.93 -18.09 5.67
C PRO A 230 -13.36 -17.86 6.16
N ASP A 231 -13.65 -16.63 6.52
CA ASP A 231 -14.96 -16.18 7.02
C ASP A 231 -15.58 -15.12 6.09
N ASN A 232 -16.75 -14.60 6.44
CA ASN A 232 -17.48 -13.60 5.66
C ASN A 232 -17.15 -12.15 6.04
N THR A 233 -16.12 -11.91 6.85
CA THR A 233 -15.75 -10.56 7.25
C THR A 233 -15.19 -9.75 6.06
N ILE A 234 -15.41 -8.43 6.10
CA ILE A 234 -15.01 -7.48 5.06
C ILE A 234 -14.02 -6.50 5.69
N GLY A 235 -12.85 -6.36 5.10
CA GLY A 235 -11.79 -5.52 5.63
C GLY A 235 -11.39 -4.34 4.74
N ASN A 236 -12.20 -3.98 3.74
CA ASN A 236 -11.90 -2.92 2.80
C ASN A 236 -11.51 -1.62 3.49
N SER A 237 -10.31 -1.15 3.22
CA SER A 237 -9.69 0.01 3.87
C SER A 237 -9.04 0.91 2.85
N ASP A 238 -9.02 2.20 3.12
CA ASP A 238 -8.23 3.15 2.35
C ASP A 238 -6.74 3.04 2.69
N MET A 239 -5.88 3.29 1.72
CA MET A 239 -4.43 3.27 1.90
C MET A 239 -3.99 4.62 2.45
N MET A 240 -3.59 4.65 3.73
CA MET A 240 -3.24 5.89 4.43
C MET A 240 -1.82 6.36 4.12
N PRO A 241 -1.54 7.67 4.26
CA PRO A 241 -0.16 8.16 4.27
C PRO A 241 0.57 7.79 5.56
N LEU A 242 1.90 7.70 5.48
CA LEU A 242 2.79 7.41 6.61
C LEU A 242 3.61 8.65 7.00
N TRP A 243 2.96 9.79 7.17
CA TRP A 243 3.63 11.05 7.52
C TRP A 243 3.63 11.30 9.02
N GLN A 244 4.73 11.89 9.53
CA GLN A 244 4.86 12.41 10.89
C GLN A 244 4.45 11.39 11.97
N LEU A 245 4.80 10.12 11.80
CA LEU A 245 4.41 9.08 12.75
C LEU A 245 5.09 9.23 14.12
N HIS A 246 6.12 10.09 14.26
CA HIS A 246 6.66 10.47 15.58
C HIS A 246 5.58 11.05 16.52
N LEU A 247 4.49 11.61 15.99
CA LEU A 247 3.37 12.10 16.79
C LEU A 247 2.61 11.00 17.56
N ALA A 248 2.83 9.72 17.20
CA ALA A 248 2.32 8.59 17.97
C ALA A 248 3.20 8.22 19.18
N GLU A 249 4.42 8.73 19.24
CA GLU A 249 5.42 8.45 20.28
C GLU A 249 5.88 9.76 20.94
N PRO A 250 5.02 10.42 21.73
CA PRO A 250 5.38 11.68 22.37
C PRO A 250 6.47 11.48 23.44
N GLU A 251 7.26 12.53 23.69
CA GLU A 251 8.41 12.52 24.62
C GLU A 251 8.03 12.17 26.07
N ASP A 252 6.78 12.36 26.46
CA ASP A 252 6.28 12.04 27.82
C ASP A 252 6.11 10.54 28.08
N GLY A 253 6.43 9.69 27.10
CA GLY A 253 6.34 8.23 27.17
C GLY A 253 4.94 7.65 27.03
N ASN A 254 3.90 8.50 26.84
CA ASN A 254 2.57 8.03 26.52
C ASN A 254 2.52 7.53 25.07
N ARG A 255 2.27 6.24 24.86
CA ARG A 255 2.07 5.69 23.53
C ARG A 255 0.68 6.02 23.01
N LEU A 256 0.60 6.54 21.79
CA LEU A 256 -0.63 6.84 21.10
C LEU A 256 -0.80 5.92 19.89
N SER A 257 -2.02 5.81 19.40
CA SER A 257 -2.29 4.93 18.26
C SER A 257 -1.57 5.42 16.99
N VAL A 258 -0.90 4.50 16.32
CA VAL A 258 -0.15 4.79 15.07
C VAL A 258 -1.13 4.95 13.90
N HIS A 259 -2.10 4.06 13.81
CA HIS A 259 -3.09 4.00 12.73
C HIS A 259 -4.48 4.42 13.19
N TRP A 260 -5.34 4.77 12.23
CA TRP A 260 -6.75 5.09 12.46
C TRP A 260 -7.58 3.91 13.00
N ASP A 261 -7.12 2.66 12.91
CA ASP A 261 -7.78 1.49 13.50
C ASP A 261 -7.41 1.24 14.98
N GLY A 262 -6.40 1.93 15.48
CA GLY A 262 -5.98 1.88 16.88
C GLY A 262 -5.36 0.56 17.33
N LEU A 263 -4.99 -0.34 16.40
CA LEU A 263 -4.48 -1.67 16.75
C LEU A 263 -3.06 -1.65 17.31
N LEU A 264 -2.24 -0.68 16.94
CA LEU A 264 -0.83 -0.56 17.35
C LEU A 264 -0.52 0.82 17.93
N THR A 265 0.30 0.84 18.97
CA THR A 265 0.79 2.07 19.62
C THR A 265 2.32 2.16 19.59
N ASP A 266 2.96 1.42 18.69
CA ASP A 266 4.40 1.43 18.45
C ASP A 266 4.66 1.46 16.94
N VAL A 267 5.44 2.45 16.48
CA VAL A 267 5.70 2.64 15.04
C VAL A 267 6.60 1.53 14.50
N ARG A 268 7.60 1.09 15.24
CA ARG A 268 8.48 -0.01 14.81
C ARG A 268 7.73 -1.33 14.68
N GLU A 269 6.86 -1.67 15.64
CA GLU A 269 5.98 -2.85 15.53
C GLU A 269 5.06 -2.75 14.32
N THR A 270 4.60 -1.54 13.99
CA THR A 270 3.79 -1.29 12.80
C THR A 270 4.57 -1.58 11.50
N VAL A 271 5.82 -1.15 11.41
CA VAL A 271 6.71 -1.44 10.26
C VAL A 271 6.94 -2.95 10.12
N ILE A 272 7.20 -3.64 11.24
CA ILE A 272 7.38 -5.10 11.26
C ILE A 272 6.09 -5.81 10.83
N ALA A 273 4.93 -5.37 11.36
CA ALA A 273 3.63 -5.94 11.00
C ALA A 273 3.33 -5.82 9.50
N GLY A 274 3.62 -4.65 8.92
CA GLY A 274 3.50 -4.43 7.47
C GLY A 274 4.42 -5.35 6.68
N ALA A 275 5.69 -5.43 7.05
CA ALA A 275 6.65 -6.30 6.36
C ALA A 275 6.26 -7.80 6.45
N ILE A 276 5.70 -8.26 7.57
CA ILE A 276 5.17 -9.63 7.71
C ILE A 276 3.95 -9.82 6.81
N GLY A 277 3.03 -8.86 6.79
CA GLY A 277 1.88 -8.88 5.89
C GLY A 277 2.27 -9.02 4.43
N ASP A 278 3.39 -8.41 4.04
CA ASP A 278 3.99 -8.49 2.70
C ASP A 278 4.93 -9.70 2.52
N GLY A 279 4.93 -10.66 3.45
CA GLY A 279 5.62 -11.95 3.30
C GLY A 279 7.03 -12.00 3.86
N MET A 280 7.49 -11.04 4.66
CA MET A 280 8.71 -11.16 5.43
C MET A 280 8.58 -12.32 6.44
N THR A 281 9.66 -13.07 6.62
CA THR A 281 9.73 -14.13 7.63
C THR A 281 10.76 -13.78 8.71
N TYR A 282 10.67 -14.44 9.86
CA TYR A 282 11.66 -14.25 10.91
C TYR A 282 13.10 -14.53 10.44
N LYS A 283 13.29 -15.48 9.52
CA LYS A 283 14.62 -15.78 8.95
C LYS A 283 15.18 -14.62 8.15
N SER A 284 14.32 -13.87 7.47
CA SER A 284 14.73 -12.68 6.74
C SER A 284 14.81 -11.44 7.64
N PHE A 285 14.11 -11.41 8.78
CA PHE A 285 14.13 -10.30 9.72
C PHE A 285 15.55 -9.93 10.16
N ALA A 286 16.32 -10.88 10.70
CA ALA A 286 17.69 -10.64 11.15
C ALA A 286 18.64 -10.11 10.06
N LEU A 287 18.31 -10.37 8.76
CA LEU A 287 19.07 -9.88 7.61
C LEU A 287 18.52 -8.54 7.09
N THR A 288 17.42 -8.03 7.63
CA THR A 288 16.66 -6.89 7.11
C THR A 288 16.35 -5.87 8.19
N GLU A 289 16.65 -6.17 9.45
CA GLU A 289 16.35 -5.32 10.61
C GLU A 289 16.83 -3.87 10.39
N GLU A 290 18.07 -3.67 9.94
CA GLU A 290 18.63 -2.36 9.64
C GLU A 290 17.80 -1.60 8.60
N ASN A 291 17.24 -2.30 7.59
CA ASN A 291 16.36 -1.71 6.59
C ASN A 291 15.03 -1.25 7.22
N LEU A 292 14.45 -2.07 8.11
CA LEU A 292 13.20 -1.75 8.78
C LEU A 292 13.37 -0.59 9.76
N ASP A 293 14.49 -0.53 10.48
CA ASP A 293 14.84 0.60 11.36
C ASP A 293 15.05 1.89 10.56
N ARG A 294 15.59 1.80 9.34
CA ARG A 294 15.70 2.94 8.42
C ARG A 294 14.32 3.41 7.95
N ILE A 295 13.42 2.50 7.60
CA ILE A 295 12.04 2.82 7.23
C ILE A 295 11.31 3.46 8.42
N ASP A 296 11.42 2.89 9.62
CA ASP A 296 10.85 3.45 10.86
C ASP A 296 11.30 4.89 11.08
N SER A 297 12.59 5.13 11.00
CA SER A 297 13.16 6.48 11.16
C SER A 297 12.67 7.46 10.09
N TYR A 298 12.52 7.01 8.86
CA TYR A 298 12.05 7.81 7.73
C TYR A 298 10.59 8.23 7.89
N ILE A 299 9.68 7.29 8.15
CA ILE A 299 8.23 7.59 8.27
C ILE A 299 7.89 8.41 9.52
N LYS A 300 8.75 8.42 10.53
CA LYS A 300 8.63 9.33 11.67
C LYS A 300 8.93 10.79 11.31
N GLN A 301 9.76 11.03 10.31
CA GLN A 301 10.27 12.37 10.01
C GLN A 301 9.68 12.99 8.76
N ILE A 302 9.27 12.17 7.78
CA ILE A 302 8.77 12.69 6.51
C ILE A 302 7.47 13.47 6.70
N SER A 303 7.36 14.57 5.96
CA SER A 303 6.17 15.43 5.93
C SER A 303 5.59 15.48 4.53
N PRO A 304 4.27 15.71 4.39
CA PRO A 304 3.65 15.90 3.09
C PRO A 304 4.15 17.18 2.41
N PRO A 305 4.00 17.28 1.10
CA PRO A 305 4.15 18.55 0.39
C PRO A 305 3.23 19.62 0.99
N PRO A 306 3.67 20.89 1.05
CA PRO A 306 2.82 21.98 1.51
C PRO A 306 1.60 22.14 0.59
N SER A 307 0.47 22.48 1.17
CA SER A 307 -0.75 22.73 0.41
C SER A 307 -0.55 23.89 -0.60
N PRO A 308 -1.05 23.78 -1.82
CA PRO A 308 -1.06 24.88 -2.79
C PRO A 308 -2.08 25.97 -2.43
N PHE A 309 -3.06 25.69 -1.57
CA PHE A 309 -4.09 26.62 -1.17
C PHE A 309 -3.56 27.66 -0.18
N ARG A 310 -3.54 28.93 -0.59
CA ARG A 310 -2.91 30.03 0.18
C ARG A 310 -3.62 31.35 -0.08
N HIS A 311 -3.42 32.31 0.84
CA HIS A 311 -3.97 33.67 0.75
C HIS A 311 -2.97 34.70 0.16
N ASP A 312 -1.71 34.34 0.03
CA ASP A 312 -0.61 35.21 -0.40
C ASP A 312 -0.24 35.01 -1.89
N ILE A 313 -1.19 34.56 -2.69
CA ILE A 313 -1.06 34.36 -4.13
C ILE A 313 -2.12 35.19 -4.87
N ASP A 314 -2.06 35.20 -6.20
CA ASP A 314 -3.02 35.90 -7.06
C ASP A 314 -4.46 35.41 -6.78
N GLU A 315 -5.38 36.35 -6.54
CA GLU A 315 -6.80 36.06 -6.30
C GLU A 315 -7.48 35.33 -7.49
N ALA A 316 -6.95 35.46 -8.68
CA ALA A 316 -7.43 34.74 -9.86
C ALA A 316 -6.97 33.26 -9.89
N SER A 317 -6.07 32.86 -9.01
CA SER A 317 -5.61 31.47 -8.90
C SER A 317 -6.72 30.56 -8.37
N PRO A 318 -6.92 29.35 -8.93
CA PRO A 318 -7.87 28.38 -8.39
C PRO A 318 -7.49 27.87 -7.00
N PHE A 319 -6.27 28.15 -6.53
CA PHE A 319 -5.76 27.80 -5.20
C PHE A 319 -5.81 28.98 -4.21
N PHE A 320 -6.34 30.14 -4.62
CA PHE A 320 -6.49 31.28 -3.73
C PHE A 320 -7.56 31.01 -2.67
N VAL A 321 -7.27 31.40 -1.44
CA VAL A 321 -8.19 31.38 -0.30
C VAL A 321 -8.10 32.73 0.40
N SER A 322 -9.23 33.38 0.66
CA SER A 322 -9.21 34.70 1.29
C SER A 322 -8.70 34.63 2.73
N ALA A 323 -8.00 35.65 3.18
CA ALA A 323 -7.53 35.73 4.59
C ALA A 323 -8.69 35.77 5.58
N SER A 324 -9.85 36.33 5.20
CA SER A 324 -11.06 36.34 6.03
C SER A 324 -11.62 34.94 6.24
N ASP A 325 -11.72 34.14 5.15
CA ASP A 325 -12.23 32.77 5.23
C ASP A 325 -11.26 31.87 5.99
N LEU A 326 -9.95 32.06 5.83
CA LEU A 326 -8.95 31.34 6.62
C LEU A 326 -9.11 31.61 8.11
N GLY A 327 -9.27 32.88 8.53
CA GLY A 327 -9.42 33.26 9.94
C GLY A 327 -10.73 32.73 10.55
N ALA A 328 -11.84 32.82 9.81
CA ALA A 328 -13.12 32.25 10.23
C ALA A 328 -13.08 30.72 10.29
N GLY A 329 -12.50 30.08 9.27
CA GLY A 329 -12.35 28.62 9.20
C GLY A 329 -11.46 28.07 10.31
N GLU A 330 -10.35 28.75 10.66
CA GLU A 330 -9.51 28.37 11.78
C GLU A 330 -10.28 28.36 13.10
N GLN A 331 -11.08 29.37 13.37
CA GLN A 331 -11.92 29.42 14.59
C GLN A 331 -12.90 28.25 14.64
N LEU A 332 -13.58 27.97 13.52
CA LEU A 332 -14.51 26.84 13.40
C LEU A 332 -13.79 25.48 13.58
N TYR A 333 -12.58 25.34 13.02
CA TYR A 333 -11.74 24.17 13.19
C TYR A 333 -11.36 23.96 14.67
N VAL A 334 -10.94 25.00 15.36
CA VAL A 334 -10.59 24.93 16.78
C VAL A 334 -11.78 24.46 17.60
N GLN A 335 -12.99 24.94 17.29
CA GLN A 335 -14.21 24.60 18.03
C GLN A 335 -14.70 23.16 17.75
N ASN A 336 -14.58 22.68 16.52
CA ASN A 336 -15.23 21.43 16.10
C ASN A 336 -14.26 20.26 15.88
N CYS A 337 -12.95 20.49 15.62
CA CYS A 337 -12.04 19.48 15.11
C CYS A 337 -10.77 19.29 15.96
N SER A 338 -10.23 20.38 16.54
CA SER A 338 -8.89 20.39 17.15
C SER A 338 -8.75 19.45 18.35
N SER A 339 -9.83 19.21 19.11
CA SER A 339 -9.79 18.31 20.27
C SER A 339 -9.40 16.87 19.90
N CYS A 340 -9.68 16.47 18.66
CA CYS A 340 -9.38 15.14 18.11
C CYS A 340 -8.19 15.14 17.15
N HIS A 341 -7.97 16.24 16.40
CA HIS A 341 -7.04 16.27 15.28
C HIS A 341 -5.76 17.09 15.49
N GLU A 342 -5.61 17.75 16.64
CA GLU A 342 -4.39 18.48 16.96
C GLU A 342 -3.59 17.78 18.08
N PRO A 343 -2.24 17.80 18.03
CA PRO A 343 -1.39 17.12 19.03
C PRO A 343 -1.68 17.45 20.48
N LYS A 344 -2.21 18.66 20.76
CA LYS A 344 -2.61 19.09 22.10
C LYS A 344 -4.07 18.76 22.44
N GLY A 345 -4.81 18.16 21.53
CA GLY A 345 -6.20 17.77 21.73
C GLY A 345 -6.31 16.58 22.68
N GLN A 346 -7.31 16.61 23.54
CA GLN A 346 -7.50 15.57 24.57
C GLN A 346 -7.76 14.18 23.97
N ARG A 347 -8.27 14.12 22.73
CA ARG A 347 -8.64 12.90 22.02
C ARG A 347 -7.69 12.56 20.85
N PHE A 348 -6.62 13.33 20.71
CA PHE A 348 -5.64 13.14 19.65
C PHE A 348 -5.03 11.74 19.71
N ARG A 349 -5.08 11.03 18.58
CA ARG A 349 -4.59 9.64 18.41
C ARG A 349 -5.11 8.67 19.48
N ARG A 350 -6.30 8.91 20.03
CA ARG A 350 -7.01 8.00 20.93
C ARG A 350 -8.21 7.37 20.22
N VAL A 351 -8.54 6.16 20.62
CA VAL A 351 -9.69 5.43 20.07
C VAL A 351 -10.99 6.14 20.47
N ILE A 352 -11.76 6.51 19.46
CA ILE A 352 -13.12 7.03 19.59
C ILE A 352 -14.08 5.86 19.38
N PRO A 353 -14.95 5.54 20.37
CA PRO A 353 -15.86 4.40 20.25
C PRO A 353 -16.71 4.44 18.98
N ILE A 354 -16.95 3.27 18.37
CA ILE A 354 -17.70 3.16 17.12
C ILE A 354 -19.12 3.73 17.24
N GLU A 355 -19.73 3.61 18.42
CA GLU A 355 -21.06 4.14 18.73
C GLU A 355 -21.10 5.67 18.69
N GLU A 356 -19.97 6.33 18.95
CA GLU A 356 -19.84 7.77 18.91
C GLU A 356 -19.50 8.27 17.52
N ILE A 357 -18.48 7.66 16.87
CA ILE A 357 -18.04 8.10 15.53
C ILE A 357 -19.04 7.72 14.44
N GLY A 358 -19.73 6.60 14.60
CA GLY A 358 -20.83 6.14 13.74
C GLY A 358 -20.44 5.76 12.30
N THR A 359 -19.14 5.62 12.00
CA THR A 359 -18.67 5.21 10.67
C THR A 359 -18.81 3.71 10.44
N ASP A 360 -18.46 3.23 9.23
CA ASP A 360 -18.52 1.80 8.89
C ASP A 360 -17.68 0.94 9.86
N LYS A 361 -18.25 -0.15 10.35
CA LYS A 361 -17.59 -1.00 11.34
C LYS A 361 -16.98 -2.29 10.79
N HIS A 362 -17.21 -2.62 9.51
CA HIS A 362 -16.78 -3.89 8.94
C HIS A 362 -15.28 -4.12 9.11
N ARG A 363 -14.47 -3.08 8.96
CA ARG A 363 -13.02 -3.14 9.18
C ARG A 363 -12.64 -3.48 10.62
N LEU A 364 -13.41 -3.02 11.62
CA LEU A 364 -13.20 -3.39 13.03
C LEU A 364 -13.65 -4.82 13.32
N ASP A 365 -14.82 -5.19 12.82
CA ASP A 365 -15.41 -6.51 13.02
C ASP A 365 -14.57 -7.62 12.37
N MET A 366 -13.88 -7.29 11.27
CA MET A 366 -13.03 -8.23 10.55
C MET A 366 -11.87 -8.74 11.41
N TRP A 367 -11.26 -7.92 12.24
CA TRP A 367 -10.16 -8.32 13.11
C TRP A 367 -10.71 -8.85 14.43
N THR A 368 -10.84 -10.17 14.56
CA THR A 368 -11.43 -10.83 15.73
C THR A 368 -10.45 -10.91 16.91
N PHE A 369 -10.96 -11.18 18.13
CA PHE A 369 -10.09 -11.45 19.29
C PHE A 369 -9.24 -12.71 19.10
N GLU A 370 -9.73 -13.73 18.38
CA GLU A 370 -8.95 -14.90 18.03
C GLU A 370 -7.76 -14.52 17.14
N ALA A 371 -8.02 -13.74 16.07
CA ALA A 371 -6.98 -13.28 15.17
C ALA A 371 -5.93 -12.43 15.90
N MET A 372 -6.39 -11.52 16.78
CA MET A 372 -5.49 -10.71 17.61
C MET A 372 -4.60 -11.57 18.50
N ASN A 373 -5.17 -12.53 19.23
CA ASN A 373 -4.40 -13.42 20.10
C ASN A 373 -3.42 -14.29 19.32
N LYS A 374 -3.84 -14.87 18.19
CA LYS A 374 -2.95 -15.64 17.32
C LYS A 374 -1.80 -14.77 16.78
N TYR A 375 -2.10 -13.54 16.34
CA TYR A 375 -1.08 -12.64 15.79
C TYR A 375 -0.08 -12.19 16.86
N LYS A 376 -0.55 -11.82 18.03
CA LYS A 376 0.29 -11.45 19.19
C LYS A 376 1.25 -12.57 19.59
N ASN A 377 0.80 -13.81 19.46
CA ASN A 377 1.60 -15.01 19.80
C ASN A 377 2.30 -15.62 18.59
N TYR A 378 2.06 -15.15 17.37
CA TYR A 378 2.58 -15.73 16.13
C TYR A 378 4.08 -15.87 16.12
N GLN A 379 4.78 -15.01 16.85
CA GLN A 379 6.23 -15.00 16.92
C GLN A 379 6.75 -14.68 18.34
N ALA A 380 5.99 -15.09 19.35
CA ALA A 380 6.35 -14.90 20.76
C ALA A 380 7.67 -15.57 21.17
N GLU A 381 8.22 -16.47 20.36
CA GLU A 381 9.51 -17.10 20.53
C GLU A 381 10.69 -16.25 20.01
N TYR A 382 10.41 -15.10 19.37
CA TYR A 382 11.41 -14.16 18.88
C TYR A 382 11.39 -12.88 19.70
N ASP A 383 12.56 -12.25 19.89
CA ASP A 383 12.78 -11.07 20.74
C ASP A 383 12.04 -9.78 20.26
N TRP A 384 11.30 -9.85 19.14
CA TRP A 384 10.58 -8.72 18.54
C TRP A 384 9.06 -8.91 18.48
N GLY A 385 8.50 -9.68 19.40
CA GLY A 385 7.04 -9.89 19.46
C GLY A 385 6.22 -8.60 19.54
N PHE A 386 4.93 -8.70 19.18
CA PHE A 386 3.99 -7.57 19.22
C PHE A 386 3.48 -7.34 20.67
N GLU A 387 4.16 -6.51 21.43
CA GLU A 387 3.75 -6.17 22.79
C GLU A 387 2.60 -5.16 22.81
N HIS A 388 2.56 -4.25 21.81
CA HIS A 388 1.66 -3.11 21.74
C HIS A 388 0.50 -3.30 20.75
N PHE A 389 0.19 -4.54 20.39
CA PHE A 389 -0.88 -4.88 19.47
C PHE A 389 -2.15 -5.27 20.23
N GLU A 390 -3.24 -4.52 20.04
CA GLU A 390 -4.51 -4.74 20.75
C GLU A 390 -5.71 -4.60 19.80
N LYS A 391 -6.79 -5.36 20.04
CA LYS A 391 -8.04 -5.14 19.36
C LYS A 391 -8.79 -3.97 19.98
N THR A 392 -9.20 -3.03 19.15
CA THR A 392 -10.05 -1.88 19.55
C THR A 392 -11.48 -2.04 19.07
N ASN A 393 -12.38 -1.19 19.58
CA ASN A 393 -13.77 -1.07 19.14
C ASN A 393 -14.07 0.38 18.76
N GLY A 394 -13.29 0.96 17.90
CA GLY A 394 -13.47 2.33 17.43
C GLY A 394 -12.34 2.73 16.47
N TYR A 395 -12.38 3.99 16.05
CA TYR A 395 -11.40 4.56 15.15
C TYR A 395 -10.66 5.72 15.80
N VAL A 396 -9.48 5.99 15.30
CA VAL A 396 -8.58 7.01 15.83
C VAL A 396 -8.58 8.23 14.92
N ALA A 397 -8.73 9.39 15.53
CA ALA A 397 -8.51 10.66 14.83
C ALA A 397 -7.01 10.94 14.77
N VAL A 398 -6.47 10.94 13.55
CA VAL A 398 -5.06 11.29 13.27
C VAL A 398 -4.92 12.79 12.99
N ASP A 399 -3.69 13.31 12.99
CA ASP A 399 -3.43 14.69 12.54
C ASP A 399 -3.90 14.92 11.10
N LEU A 400 -4.18 16.16 10.74
CA LEU A 400 -4.68 16.52 9.40
C LEU A 400 -3.61 17.13 8.49
N THR A 401 -2.34 16.98 8.81
CA THR A 401 -1.24 17.46 7.96
C THR A 401 -1.28 16.75 6.61
N GLY A 402 -1.29 17.50 5.51
CA GLY A 402 -1.41 16.94 4.16
C GLY A 402 -2.84 16.48 3.82
N LEU A 403 -3.86 16.99 4.51
CA LEU A 403 -5.26 16.62 4.31
C LEU A 403 -5.72 16.79 2.85
N TRP A 404 -5.23 17.79 2.15
CA TRP A 404 -5.53 18.06 0.75
C TRP A 404 -5.14 16.93 -0.21
N LEU A 405 -4.21 16.02 0.21
CA LEU A 405 -3.75 14.84 -0.54
C LEU A 405 -4.32 13.51 -0.03
N ARG A 406 -5.22 13.53 0.95
CA ARG A 406 -5.74 12.30 1.58
C ARG A 406 -7.10 11.83 1.06
N GLY A 407 -7.67 12.51 0.07
CA GLY A 407 -8.96 12.10 -0.52
C GLY A 407 -8.88 10.77 -1.28
N PRO A 408 -9.96 9.96 -1.28
CA PRO A 408 -11.21 10.10 -0.53
C PRO A 408 -11.05 9.86 0.97
N TYR A 409 -11.98 10.35 1.78
CA TYR A 409 -11.90 10.42 3.23
C TYR A 409 -12.64 9.28 3.93
N LEU A 410 -12.47 9.21 5.27
CA LEU A 410 -12.77 8.13 6.19
C LEU A 410 -11.85 6.91 5.97
N HIS A 411 -11.84 6.00 6.96
CA HIS A 411 -10.98 4.81 6.98
C HIS A 411 -11.17 3.86 5.79
N ASN A 412 -12.31 3.90 5.14
CA ASN A 412 -12.67 3.09 3.97
C ASN A 412 -12.71 3.89 2.65
N GLY A 413 -12.30 5.17 2.67
CA GLY A 413 -12.31 6.05 1.49
C GLY A 413 -13.71 6.21 0.88
N SER A 414 -14.76 6.30 1.70
CA SER A 414 -16.16 6.34 1.26
C SER A 414 -16.74 7.74 1.10
N VAL A 415 -15.98 8.78 1.44
CA VAL A 415 -16.38 10.19 1.29
C VAL A 415 -15.46 10.87 0.28
N PRO A 416 -15.95 11.31 -0.86
CA PRO A 416 -15.11 11.70 -2.01
C PRO A 416 -14.20 12.91 -1.75
N ASN A 417 -14.69 13.94 -1.03
CA ASN A 417 -14.00 15.20 -0.86
C ASN A 417 -14.37 15.89 0.45
N LEU A 418 -13.66 16.95 0.82
CA LEU A 418 -13.87 17.68 2.09
C LEU A 418 -15.26 18.34 2.16
N ARG A 419 -15.76 18.91 1.08
CA ARG A 419 -17.12 19.47 1.05
C ARG A 419 -18.16 18.43 1.42
N THR A 420 -18.07 17.25 0.85
CA THR A 420 -18.95 16.11 1.14
C THR A 420 -18.80 15.63 2.58
N LEU A 421 -17.60 15.68 3.16
CA LEU A 421 -17.38 15.31 4.56
C LEU A 421 -18.16 16.22 5.52
N LEU A 422 -18.34 17.50 5.18
CA LEU A 422 -19.13 18.48 5.94
C LEU A 422 -20.63 18.40 5.66
N MET A 423 -21.10 17.49 4.80
CA MET A 423 -22.53 17.19 4.64
C MET A 423 -23.00 16.21 5.70
N ARG A 424 -24.29 16.29 6.06
CA ARG A 424 -24.90 15.24 6.87
C ARG A 424 -24.79 13.89 6.13
N PRO A 425 -24.59 12.78 6.83
CA PRO A 425 -24.41 11.47 6.19
C PRO A 425 -25.53 11.10 5.19
N VAL A 426 -26.77 11.49 5.48
CA VAL A 426 -27.93 11.21 4.61
C VAL A 426 -27.93 12.01 3.31
N ASP A 427 -27.18 13.10 3.25
CA ASP A 427 -27.06 13.99 2.08
C ASP A 427 -25.81 13.68 1.24
N ARG A 428 -24.93 12.77 1.72
CA ARG A 428 -23.71 12.34 1.01
C ARG A 428 -24.08 11.48 -0.22
N PRO A 429 -23.33 11.57 -1.33
CA PRO A 429 -23.61 10.77 -2.52
C PRO A 429 -23.45 9.27 -2.24
N THR A 430 -24.37 8.48 -2.79
CA THR A 430 -24.28 7.01 -2.77
C THR A 430 -23.25 6.48 -3.76
N ILE A 431 -23.01 7.24 -4.84
CA ILE A 431 -22.09 6.85 -5.90
C ILE A 431 -21.15 8.02 -6.19
N PHE A 432 -19.86 7.70 -6.28
CA PHE A 432 -18.83 8.62 -6.75
C PHE A 432 -17.70 7.83 -7.42
N TYR A 433 -16.68 8.53 -7.93
CA TYR A 433 -15.54 7.91 -8.59
C TYR A 433 -14.24 8.28 -7.88
N ARG A 434 -13.28 7.36 -7.82
CA ARG A 434 -11.96 7.56 -7.25
C ARG A 434 -10.86 7.08 -8.20
N GLY A 435 -9.61 7.48 -7.95
CA GLY A 435 -8.44 7.14 -8.76
C GLY A 435 -7.87 8.32 -9.54
N SER A 436 -8.60 9.45 -9.63
CA SER A 436 -8.01 10.69 -10.13
C SER A 436 -6.91 11.19 -9.21
N ASP A 437 -5.84 11.72 -9.79
CA ASP A 437 -4.75 12.42 -9.10
C ASP A 437 -4.83 13.96 -9.28
N ILE A 438 -5.88 14.47 -9.93
CA ILE A 438 -6.08 15.89 -10.11
C ILE A 438 -6.71 16.49 -8.85
N VAL A 439 -6.07 17.51 -8.30
CA VAL A 439 -6.56 18.23 -7.12
C VAL A 439 -7.89 18.92 -7.42
N ASP A 440 -8.89 18.65 -6.58
CA ASP A 440 -10.20 19.34 -6.64
C ASP A 440 -10.11 20.70 -5.92
N THR A 441 -9.95 21.74 -6.70
CA THR A 441 -9.79 23.11 -6.18
C THR A 441 -11.06 23.66 -5.54
N GLU A 442 -12.22 23.16 -5.91
CA GLU A 442 -13.52 23.57 -5.36
C GLU A 442 -13.85 22.82 -4.06
N ASN A 443 -13.78 21.49 -4.09
CA ASN A 443 -14.32 20.67 -3.01
C ASN A 443 -13.26 20.12 -2.06
N GLY A 444 -11.96 20.23 -2.39
CA GLY A 444 -10.81 19.72 -1.62
C GLY A 444 -10.64 18.20 -1.74
N GLY A 445 -9.40 17.77 -1.80
CA GLY A 445 -9.04 16.40 -2.15
C GLY A 445 -8.83 16.24 -3.65
N PHE A 446 -9.27 15.13 -4.24
CA PHE A 446 -9.14 14.84 -5.68
C PHE A 446 -10.49 14.88 -6.41
N LEU A 447 -10.46 15.11 -7.72
CA LEU A 447 -11.66 15.02 -8.54
C LEU A 447 -12.32 13.66 -8.39
N SER A 448 -13.63 13.65 -8.16
CA SER A 448 -14.41 12.44 -7.83
C SER A 448 -15.62 12.21 -8.75
N GLY A 449 -15.69 12.94 -9.85
CA GLY A 449 -16.63 12.70 -10.94
C GLY A 449 -16.19 11.60 -11.89
N ALA A 450 -17.10 11.15 -12.76
CA ALA A 450 -16.71 10.39 -13.94
C ALA A 450 -15.82 11.28 -14.82
N SER A 451 -14.67 10.79 -15.22
CA SER A 451 -13.69 11.55 -15.99
C SER A 451 -13.33 10.82 -17.26
N ASP A 452 -13.23 11.57 -18.35
CA ASP A 452 -12.65 11.11 -19.62
C ASP A 452 -11.13 11.42 -19.69
N ASP A 453 -10.52 11.85 -18.58
CA ASP A 453 -9.07 12.11 -18.52
C ASP A 453 -8.28 10.85 -18.85
N ALA A 454 -7.56 10.87 -19.96
CA ALA A 454 -6.79 9.75 -20.46
C ALA A 454 -5.64 9.31 -19.52
N LYS A 455 -5.27 10.15 -18.55
CA LYS A 455 -4.20 9.85 -17.59
C LYS A 455 -4.72 9.28 -16.27
N SER A 456 -6.03 9.33 -16.02
CA SER A 456 -6.64 8.88 -14.78
C SER A 456 -7.39 7.57 -14.98
N ARG A 457 -7.02 6.56 -14.18
CA ARG A 457 -7.84 5.37 -13.99
C ARG A 457 -8.86 5.67 -12.92
N ILE A 458 -10.12 5.40 -13.19
CA ILE A 458 -11.20 5.67 -12.24
C ILE A 458 -11.95 4.40 -11.86
N TRP A 459 -12.37 4.33 -10.61
CA TRP A 459 -13.17 3.25 -10.04
C TRP A 459 -14.46 3.81 -9.46
N ARG A 460 -15.60 3.19 -9.81
CA ARG A 460 -16.92 3.56 -9.29
C ARG A 460 -17.08 2.99 -7.87
N VAL A 461 -17.23 3.88 -6.89
CA VAL A 461 -17.55 3.51 -5.50
C VAL A 461 -19.05 3.59 -5.31
N ASP A 462 -19.61 2.52 -4.71
CA ASP A 462 -20.99 2.44 -4.28
C ASP A 462 -21.05 2.27 -2.76
N THR A 463 -21.50 3.30 -2.06
CA THR A 463 -21.50 3.33 -0.59
C THR A 463 -22.63 2.51 0.05
N SER A 464 -23.52 1.94 -0.75
CA SER A 464 -24.54 0.98 -0.29
C SER A 464 -23.99 -0.44 -0.11
N ILE A 465 -22.82 -0.73 -0.68
CA ILE A 465 -22.16 -2.02 -0.54
C ILE A 465 -21.55 -2.15 0.87
N ALA A 466 -21.65 -3.33 1.47
CA ALA A 466 -21.07 -3.60 2.78
C ALA A 466 -19.55 -3.30 2.82
N GLY A 467 -19.09 -2.61 3.87
CA GLY A 467 -17.72 -2.11 4.00
C GLY A 467 -17.44 -0.76 3.32
N ASN A 468 -18.41 -0.23 2.57
CA ASN A 468 -18.27 1.04 1.85
C ASN A 468 -19.15 2.16 2.44
N SER A 469 -19.81 1.98 3.58
CA SER A 469 -20.72 2.99 4.13
C SER A 469 -19.98 4.32 4.38
N ASN A 470 -20.62 5.41 3.98
CA ASN A 470 -20.17 6.80 4.21
C ASN A 470 -20.88 7.46 5.41
N SER A 471 -21.42 6.66 6.33
CA SER A 471 -22.06 7.11 7.55
C SER A 471 -21.07 7.70 8.57
N GLY A 472 -21.62 8.32 9.61
CA GLY A 472 -20.84 8.84 10.74
C GLY A 472 -20.01 10.07 10.47
N HIS A 473 -19.09 10.37 11.39
CA HIS A 473 -18.26 11.58 11.38
C HIS A 473 -19.09 12.86 11.14
N ILE A 474 -19.91 13.20 12.12
CA ILE A 474 -20.92 14.28 11.97
C ILE A 474 -20.43 15.65 12.43
N TRP A 475 -19.18 15.79 12.87
CA TRP A 475 -18.63 17.08 13.32
C TRP A 475 -18.54 18.08 12.18
N GLY A 476 -19.08 19.29 12.40
CA GLY A 476 -19.17 20.35 11.39
C GLY A 476 -20.35 20.22 10.42
N THR A 477 -21.15 19.15 10.51
CA THR A 477 -22.27 18.96 9.58
C THR A 477 -23.46 19.89 9.83
N ASP A 478 -23.60 20.44 11.03
CA ASP A 478 -24.68 21.35 11.44
C ASP A 478 -24.32 22.83 11.28
N LEU A 479 -23.11 23.15 10.81
CA LEU A 479 -22.71 24.51 10.49
C LEU A 479 -23.56 25.08 9.35
N SER A 480 -23.75 26.41 9.35
CA SER A 480 -24.38 27.11 8.25
C SER A 480 -23.60 26.99 6.94
N PRO A 481 -24.20 27.24 5.78
CA PRO A 481 -23.48 27.19 4.50
C PRO A 481 -22.21 28.04 4.48
N ASP A 482 -22.28 29.29 4.97
CA ASP A 482 -21.12 30.20 4.97
C ASP A 482 -20.01 29.72 5.94
N GLU A 483 -20.38 29.19 7.10
CA GLU A 483 -19.42 28.59 8.03
C GLU A 483 -18.74 27.34 7.42
N LYS A 484 -19.49 26.50 6.68
CA LYS A 484 -18.91 25.36 5.96
C LYS A 484 -17.93 25.77 4.88
N GLU A 485 -18.22 26.86 4.13
CA GLU A 485 -17.27 27.39 3.15
C GLU A 485 -15.98 27.89 3.80
N ALA A 486 -16.09 28.65 4.89
CA ALA A 486 -14.93 29.11 5.65
C ALA A 486 -14.11 27.93 6.23
N LEU A 487 -14.78 26.94 6.81
CA LEU A 487 -14.10 25.74 7.32
C LEU A 487 -13.43 24.93 6.20
N LEU A 488 -14.11 24.75 5.07
CA LEU A 488 -13.55 24.09 3.89
C LEU A 488 -12.31 24.81 3.37
N ALA A 489 -12.36 26.14 3.30
CA ALA A 489 -11.24 26.97 2.92
C ALA A 489 -10.01 26.71 3.80
N TYR A 490 -10.20 26.67 5.12
CA TYR A 490 -9.14 26.36 6.07
C TYR A 490 -8.63 24.90 5.94
N LEU A 491 -9.54 23.92 5.83
CA LEU A 491 -9.16 22.50 5.70
C LEU A 491 -8.33 22.21 4.45
N LYS A 492 -8.59 22.92 3.33
CA LYS A 492 -7.79 22.80 2.10
C LYS A 492 -6.32 23.23 2.31
N THR A 493 -6.02 24.05 3.31
CA THR A 493 -4.66 24.49 3.60
C THR A 493 -3.87 23.52 4.48
N LYS A 494 -4.54 22.53 5.09
CA LYS A 494 -3.91 21.48 5.92
C LYS A 494 -3.19 20.42 5.04
#